data_3e2a0e38d473164a59df949795fdf44f
#
_entry.id   3e2a0e38d473164a59df949795fdf44f
#
_cell.length_a   1.000
_cell.length_b   1.000
_cell.length_c   1.000
_cell.angle_alpha   90.00
_cell.angle_beta   90.00
_cell.angle_gamma   90.00
#
_symmetry.space_group_name_H-M   'P 1'
#
loop_
_entity.id
_entity.type
_entity.pdbx_description
1 polymer ?
#
loop_
_entity_poly.entity_id
_entity_poly.type
_entity_poly.pdbx_seq_one_letter_code
_entity_poly.pdbx_strand_id
1 'polypeptide(L)'
;MPGLCSGNELIFRDENGHYEFAVHYYKNHTSQSVPKERIKEIVLEALEIEKTFNREVLITGLPGLTSAMMEQYVEYVADTVLTDYGIPKVFNVSQPLAYMDRILLDSRSNFFERRSTSYSRVSSSDSLIDEDF
;
A
#
# COMPACT_ATOMS: atom_id res chain seq x y z
N MET A 1 7.88 -15.50 -7.85
CA MET A 1 9.14 -14.71 -7.91
C MET A 1 9.39 -14.09 -6.52
N PRO A 2 10.14 -14.77 -5.63
CA PRO A 2 10.29 -14.31 -4.23
C PRO A 2 10.98 -12.94 -4.11
N GLY A 3 11.96 -12.65 -4.98
CA GLY A 3 12.64 -11.34 -4.96
C GLY A 3 11.73 -10.15 -5.30
N LEU A 4 10.79 -10.33 -6.24
CA LEU A 4 9.83 -9.28 -6.57
C LEU A 4 8.85 -9.01 -5.42
N CYS A 5 8.36 -10.06 -4.76
CA CYS A 5 7.51 -9.93 -3.59
C CYS A 5 8.24 -9.21 -2.45
N SER A 6 9.50 -9.61 -2.17
CA SER A 6 10.32 -8.97 -1.14
C SER A 6 10.62 -7.50 -1.46
N GLY A 7 10.91 -7.18 -2.74
CA GLY A 7 11.09 -5.80 -3.19
C GLY A 7 9.84 -4.95 -2.98
N ASN A 8 8.67 -5.46 -3.36
CA ASN A 8 7.39 -4.76 -3.17
C ASN A 8 7.05 -4.57 -1.68
N GLU A 9 7.35 -5.54 -0.81
CA GLU A 9 7.15 -5.38 0.64
C GLU A 9 8.01 -4.24 1.21
N LEU A 10 9.26 -4.11 0.74
CA LEU A 10 10.14 -3.02 1.16
C LEU A 10 9.66 -1.66 0.67
N ILE A 11 9.25 -1.56 -0.59
CA ILE A 11 8.69 -0.33 -1.18
C ILE A 11 7.42 0.07 -0.41
N PHE A 12 6.49 -0.87 -0.23
CA PHE A 12 5.23 -0.61 0.47
C PHE A 12 5.46 -0.09 1.90
N ARG A 13 6.44 -0.63 2.60
CA ARG A 13 6.80 -0.17 3.94
C ARG A 13 7.39 1.23 3.94
N ASP A 14 8.23 1.54 2.96
CA ASP A 14 8.85 2.85 2.80
C ASP A 14 7.79 3.91 2.49
N GLU A 15 6.88 3.63 1.56
CA GLU A 15 5.77 4.52 1.21
C GLU A 15 4.80 4.74 2.39
N ASN A 16 4.53 3.72 3.21
CA ASN A 16 3.76 3.91 4.43
C ASN A 16 4.46 4.84 5.42
N GLY A 17 5.79 4.74 5.54
CA GLY A 17 6.58 5.65 6.37
C GLY A 17 6.50 7.10 5.88
N HIS A 18 6.58 7.32 4.59
CA HIS A 18 6.40 8.64 3.96
C HIS A 18 5.01 9.21 4.23
N TYR A 19 3.97 8.38 4.08
CA TYR A 19 2.60 8.78 4.36
C TYR A 19 2.39 9.15 5.84
N GLU A 20 2.81 8.29 6.77
CA GLU A 20 2.70 8.54 8.21
C GLU A 20 3.46 9.81 8.62
N PHE A 21 4.64 10.03 8.05
CA PHE A 21 5.42 11.26 8.27
C PHE A 21 4.65 12.49 7.77
N ALA A 22 4.07 12.44 6.58
CA ALA A 22 3.31 13.56 6.03
C ALA A 22 2.10 13.93 6.91
N VAL A 23 1.34 12.93 7.37
CA VAL A 23 0.21 13.11 8.29
C VAL A 23 0.68 13.69 9.63
N HIS A 24 1.76 13.14 10.19
CA HIS A 24 2.34 13.64 11.45
C HIS A 24 2.81 15.08 11.32
N TYR A 25 3.54 15.40 10.25
CA TYR A 25 4.05 16.74 10.00
C TYR A 25 2.91 17.76 9.83
N TYR A 26 1.89 17.40 9.07
CA TYR A 26 0.71 18.26 8.90
C TYR A 26 0.03 18.54 10.25
N LYS A 27 -0.18 17.52 11.08
CA LYS A 27 -0.87 17.66 12.37
C LYS A 27 -0.09 18.50 13.40
N ASN A 28 1.23 18.42 13.38
CA ASN A 28 2.05 18.91 14.49
C ASN A 28 2.97 20.09 14.14
N HIS A 29 3.26 20.30 12.86
CA HIS A 29 4.29 21.26 12.44
C HIS A 29 3.83 22.31 11.42
N THR A 30 2.63 22.21 10.88
CA THR A 30 2.12 23.24 9.96
C THR A 30 1.43 24.37 10.74
N SER A 31 1.96 25.59 10.59
CA SER A 31 1.40 26.80 11.21
C SER A 31 0.14 27.33 10.48
N GLN A 32 -0.06 26.92 9.23
CA GLN A 32 -1.24 27.23 8.44
C GLN A 32 -1.93 25.92 8.05
N SER A 33 -3.04 25.61 8.71
CA SER A 33 -3.83 24.44 8.33
C SER A 33 -4.60 24.74 7.04
N VAL A 34 -4.46 23.89 6.05
CA VAL A 34 -5.35 23.87 4.88
C VAL A 34 -6.78 23.56 5.37
N PRO A 35 -7.81 24.27 4.89
CA PRO A 35 -9.19 23.94 5.27
C PRO A 35 -9.52 22.48 4.97
N LYS A 36 -10.26 21.83 5.88
CA LYS A 36 -10.64 20.40 5.73
C LYS A 36 -11.41 20.14 4.45
N GLU A 37 -12.22 21.09 4.03
CA GLU A 37 -12.97 21.04 2.78
C GLU A 37 -12.02 20.94 1.58
N ARG A 38 -10.93 21.71 1.60
CA ARG A 38 -9.93 21.65 0.51
C ARG A 38 -9.14 20.34 0.49
N ILE A 39 -8.81 19.81 1.67
CA ILE A 39 -8.19 18.48 1.77
C ILE A 39 -9.13 17.40 1.19
N LYS A 40 -10.41 17.46 1.57
CA LYS A 40 -11.42 16.55 1.04
C LYS A 40 -11.55 16.65 -0.48
N GLU A 41 -11.58 17.84 -1.04
CA GLU A 41 -11.63 18.05 -2.50
C GLU A 41 -10.41 17.38 -3.18
N ILE A 42 -9.18 17.63 -2.68
CA ILE A 42 -7.96 17.07 -3.23
C ILE A 42 -8.01 15.53 -3.21
N VAL A 43 -8.45 14.93 -2.11
CA VAL A 43 -8.56 13.46 -1.99
C VAL A 43 -9.58 12.91 -2.97
N LEU A 44 -10.72 13.56 -3.14
CA LEU A 44 -11.76 13.12 -4.07
C LEU A 44 -11.34 13.31 -5.53
N GLU A 45 -10.65 14.40 -5.88
CA GLU A 45 -10.08 14.60 -7.21
C GLU A 45 -9.05 13.50 -7.54
N ALA A 46 -8.14 13.19 -6.62
CA ALA A 46 -7.16 12.12 -6.77
C ALA A 46 -7.85 10.74 -6.93
N LEU A 47 -8.89 10.47 -6.15
CA LEU A 47 -9.67 9.24 -6.23
C LEU A 47 -10.28 9.02 -7.63
N GLU A 48 -10.84 10.05 -8.25
CA GLU A 48 -11.42 9.91 -9.60
C GLU A 48 -10.35 9.62 -10.66
N ILE A 49 -9.15 10.18 -10.51
CA ILE A 49 -8.01 9.86 -11.37
C ILE A 49 -7.60 8.40 -11.20
N GLU A 50 -7.49 7.92 -9.96
CA GLU A 50 -7.17 6.52 -9.65
C GLU A 50 -8.22 5.53 -10.17
N LYS A 51 -9.50 5.85 -10.04
CA LYS A 51 -10.58 5.03 -10.61
C LYS A 51 -10.48 4.93 -12.13
N THR A 52 -10.20 6.06 -12.79
CA THR A 52 -10.03 6.09 -14.25
C THR A 52 -8.83 5.24 -14.66
N PHE A 53 -7.69 5.39 -14.01
CA PHE A 53 -6.50 4.58 -14.24
C PHE A 53 -6.78 3.07 -14.05
N ASN A 54 -7.44 2.70 -12.95
CA ASN A 54 -7.78 1.29 -12.68
C ASN A 54 -8.71 0.69 -13.73
N ARG A 55 -9.68 1.44 -14.25
CA ARG A 55 -10.55 0.98 -15.35
C ARG A 55 -9.76 0.74 -16.62
N GLU A 56 -8.81 1.61 -16.95
CA GLU A 56 -7.98 1.49 -18.14
C GLU A 56 -6.99 0.32 -18.04
N VAL A 57 -6.37 0.11 -16.88
CA VAL A 57 -5.37 -0.95 -16.66
C VAL A 57 -6.03 -2.33 -16.50
N LEU A 58 -7.18 -2.40 -15.84
CA LEU A 58 -7.87 -3.66 -15.53
C LEU A 58 -9.04 -3.96 -16.48
N ILE A 59 -8.94 -3.59 -17.75
CA ILE A 59 -9.99 -3.82 -18.75
C ILE A 59 -10.41 -5.30 -18.79
N THR A 60 -9.46 -6.23 -18.74
CA THR A 60 -9.73 -7.68 -18.78
C THR A 60 -9.81 -8.31 -17.39
N GLY A 61 -9.51 -7.54 -16.34
CA GLY A 61 -9.34 -8.07 -14.98
C GLY A 61 -8.12 -8.99 -14.85
N LEU A 62 -7.77 -9.30 -13.61
CA LEU A 62 -6.79 -10.32 -13.26
C LEU A 62 -7.48 -11.42 -12.42
N PRO A 63 -6.99 -12.65 -12.43
CA PRO A 63 -7.55 -13.69 -11.55
C PRO A 63 -7.59 -13.23 -10.09
N GLY A 64 -8.79 -13.14 -9.51
CA GLY A 64 -8.99 -12.68 -8.14
C GLY A 64 -8.91 -11.17 -7.91
N LEU A 65 -8.79 -10.36 -8.97
CA LEU A 65 -8.77 -8.90 -8.90
C LEU A 65 -9.59 -8.29 -10.04
N THR A 66 -10.75 -7.74 -9.69
CA THR A 66 -11.63 -7.06 -10.65
C THR A 66 -11.50 -5.55 -10.53
N SER A 67 -11.89 -4.82 -11.58
CA SER A 67 -11.96 -3.35 -11.55
C SER A 67 -12.85 -2.85 -10.42
N ALA A 68 -14.00 -3.50 -10.19
CA ALA A 68 -14.92 -3.15 -9.09
C ALA A 68 -14.27 -3.32 -7.71
N MET A 69 -13.49 -4.38 -7.50
CA MET A 69 -12.75 -4.57 -6.24
C MET A 69 -11.67 -3.49 -6.06
N MET A 70 -11.00 -3.09 -7.13
CA MET A 70 -10.02 -2.01 -7.07
C MET A 70 -10.69 -0.65 -6.82
N GLU A 71 -11.83 -0.37 -7.42
CA GLU A 71 -12.58 0.85 -7.13
C GLU A 71 -12.99 0.91 -5.65
N GLN A 72 -13.53 -0.18 -5.10
CA GLN A 72 -13.85 -0.26 -3.68
C GLN A 72 -12.61 -0.11 -2.79
N TYR A 73 -11.48 -0.68 -3.21
CA TYR A 73 -10.22 -0.57 -2.46
C TYR A 73 -9.71 0.88 -2.41
N VAL A 74 -9.71 1.60 -3.53
CA VAL A 74 -9.26 3.00 -3.53
C VAL A 74 -10.23 3.93 -2.77
N GLU A 75 -11.52 3.63 -2.74
CA GLU A 75 -12.50 4.29 -1.87
C GLU A 75 -12.22 4.04 -0.39
N TYR A 76 -11.88 2.80 -0.02
CA TYR A 76 -11.46 2.46 1.34
C TYR A 76 -10.19 3.22 1.75
N VAL A 77 -9.20 3.31 0.86
CA VAL A 77 -7.97 4.08 1.10
C VAL A 77 -8.27 5.57 1.25
N ALA A 78 -9.14 6.14 0.40
CA ALA A 78 -9.56 7.53 0.49
C ALA A 78 -10.22 7.84 1.84
N ASP A 79 -11.11 6.96 2.32
CA ASP A 79 -11.73 7.08 3.65
C ASP A 79 -10.70 7.02 4.79
N THR A 80 -9.66 6.20 4.64
CA THR A 80 -8.56 6.11 5.60
C THR A 80 -7.78 7.43 5.65
N VAL A 81 -7.39 7.95 4.49
CA VAL A 81 -6.69 9.23 4.37
C VAL A 81 -7.52 10.37 4.99
N LEU A 82 -8.80 10.47 4.63
CA LEU A 82 -9.69 11.48 5.19
C LEU A 82 -9.76 11.40 6.72
N THR A 83 -9.90 10.19 7.27
CA THR A 83 -9.94 9.96 8.72
C THR A 83 -8.65 10.40 9.40
N ASP A 84 -7.49 10.12 8.80
CA ASP A 84 -6.20 10.51 9.34
C ASP A 84 -6.02 12.03 9.37
N TYR A 85 -6.64 12.77 8.47
CA TYR A 85 -6.70 14.23 8.51
C TYR A 85 -7.88 14.78 9.36
N GLY A 86 -8.59 13.92 10.08
CA GLY A 86 -9.71 14.31 10.95
C GLY A 86 -10.95 14.75 10.18
N ILE A 87 -11.18 14.17 9.00
CA ILE A 87 -12.33 14.39 8.13
C ILE A 87 -13.19 13.11 8.17
N PRO A 88 -14.54 13.21 8.28
CA PRO A 88 -15.40 12.03 8.24
C PRO A 88 -15.28 11.24 6.93
N LYS A 89 -15.42 9.93 7.03
CA LYS A 89 -15.50 9.03 5.87
C LYS A 89 -16.62 9.45 4.92
N VAL A 90 -16.40 9.26 3.64
CA VAL A 90 -17.36 9.59 2.57
C VAL A 90 -18.05 8.34 2.04
N PHE A 91 -17.28 7.27 1.82
CA PHE A 91 -17.76 6.05 1.15
C PHE A 91 -18.26 4.99 2.13
N ASN A 92 -17.64 4.89 3.31
CA ASN A 92 -17.96 3.90 4.34
C ASN A 92 -17.90 2.44 3.85
N VAL A 93 -16.99 2.16 2.91
CA VAL A 93 -16.80 0.83 2.35
C VAL A 93 -15.82 0.01 3.20
N SER A 94 -15.97 -1.32 3.16
CA SER A 94 -15.02 -2.25 3.77
C SER A 94 -13.87 -2.59 2.82
N GLN A 95 -12.73 -2.98 3.38
CA GLN A 95 -11.58 -3.48 2.61
C GLN A 95 -11.97 -4.73 1.80
N PRO A 96 -11.92 -4.70 0.45
CA PRO A 96 -12.31 -5.85 -0.39
C PRO A 96 -11.19 -6.86 -0.59
N LEU A 97 -9.93 -6.49 -0.29
CA LEU A 97 -8.73 -7.26 -0.58
C LEU A 97 -8.12 -7.81 0.73
N ALA A 98 -8.64 -8.93 1.22
CA ALA A 98 -8.22 -9.52 2.50
C ALA A 98 -6.69 -9.82 2.59
N TYR A 99 -6.01 -10.02 1.45
CA TYR A 99 -4.57 -10.21 1.43
C TYR A 99 -3.78 -8.91 1.73
N MET A 100 -4.37 -7.75 1.50
CA MET A 100 -3.74 -6.46 1.82
C MET A 100 -3.58 -6.25 3.32
N ASP A 101 -4.49 -6.80 4.14
CA ASP A 101 -4.36 -6.75 5.60
C ASP A 101 -3.11 -7.50 6.08
N ARG A 102 -2.76 -8.61 5.42
CA ARG A 102 -1.53 -9.35 5.71
C ARG A 102 -0.28 -8.55 5.36
N ILE A 103 -0.29 -7.87 4.21
CA ILE A 103 0.83 -7.02 3.78
C ILE A 103 1.01 -5.87 4.77
N LEU A 104 -0.08 -5.25 5.23
CA LEU A 104 -0.06 -4.20 6.25
C LEU A 104 0.51 -4.68 7.59
N LEU A 105 0.10 -5.86 8.05
CA LEU A 105 0.62 -6.47 9.29
C LEU A 105 2.11 -6.82 9.16
N ASP A 106 2.49 -7.38 8.04
CA ASP A 106 3.87 -7.77 7.73
C ASP A 106 4.79 -6.55 7.55
N SER A 107 4.29 -5.43 7.03
CA SER A 107 5.07 -4.20 6.90
C SER A 107 5.41 -3.54 8.25
N ARG A 108 4.62 -3.80 9.29
CA ARG A 108 4.87 -3.34 10.66
C ARG A 108 5.85 -4.21 11.44
N SER A 109 6.21 -5.38 10.92
CA SER A 109 7.19 -6.25 11.57
C SER A 109 8.60 -5.65 11.49
N ASN A 110 9.40 -5.84 12.56
CA ASN A 110 10.69 -5.20 12.71
C ASN A 110 11.67 -5.58 11.58
N PHE A 111 12.25 -4.58 10.93
CA PHE A 111 13.21 -4.73 9.82
C PHE A 111 14.40 -5.65 10.19
N PHE A 112 14.82 -5.62 11.45
CA PHE A 112 15.97 -6.39 11.92
C PHE A 112 15.68 -7.89 12.09
N GLU A 113 14.43 -8.29 12.30
CA GLU A 113 14.06 -9.69 12.50
C GLU A 113 13.96 -10.48 11.19
N ARG A 114 13.65 -9.85 10.05
CA ARG A 114 13.50 -10.53 8.75
C ARG A 114 14.78 -10.63 7.94
N ARG A 115 15.82 -9.89 8.28
CA ARG A 115 17.02 -9.73 7.44
C ARG A 115 17.82 -11.01 7.23
N SER A 116 17.79 -11.95 8.15
CA SER A 116 18.62 -13.17 8.09
C SER A 116 18.01 -14.32 7.30
N THR A 117 16.68 -14.42 7.20
CA THR A 117 16.00 -15.58 6.60
C THR A 117 15.79 -15.48 5.10
N SER A 118 15.69 -14.29 4.52
CA SER A 118 15.50 -14.13 3.07
C SER A 118 16.81 -14.31 2.29
N TYR A 119 17.94 -13.91 2.85
CA TYR A 119 19.26 -14.07 2.23
C TYR A 119 19.87 -15.46 2.42
N SER A 120 19.59 -16.17 3.52
CA SER A 120 20.11 -17.50 3.77
C SER A 120 19.50 -18.58 2.86
N ARG A 121 18.33 -18.34 2.27
CA ARG A 121 17.70 -19.29 1.33
C ARG A 121 18.27 -19.24 -0.08
N VAL A 122 18.93 -18.15 -0.48
CA VAL A 122 19.56 -18.04 -1.81
C VAL A 122 20.93 -18.69 -1.83
N SER A 123 21.68 -18.65 -0.71
CA SER A 123 23.02 -19.26 -0.64
C SER A 123 23.00 -20.78 -0.44
N SER A 124 21.89 -21.39 -0.05
CA SER A 124 21.78 -22.84 0.13
C SER A 124 21.30 -23.60 -1.12
N SER A 125 20.86 -22.90 -2.16
CA SER A 125 20.45 -23.52 -3.44
C SER A 125 21.53 -23.52 -4.51
N ASP A 126 22.63 -22.76 -4.31
CA ASP A 126 23.76 -22.70 -5.28
C ASP A 126 24.87 -23.71 -5.02
N SER A 127 24.77 -24.53 -3.96
CA SER A 127 25.78 -25.54 -3.65
C SER A 127 25.47 -26.97 -4.15
N LEU A 128 24.45 -27.10 -5.02
CA LEU A 128 24.05 -28.40 -5.57
C LEU A 128 24.24 -28.55 -7.09
N ILE A 129 25.07 -27.70 -7.70
CA ILE A 129 25.46 -27.87 -9.11
C ILE A 129 26.98 -27.75 -9.19
N ASP A 130 27.67 -28.75 -8.66
CA ASP A 130 29.02 -29.12 -9.06
C ASP A 130 29.38 -30.45 -8.42
N GLU A 131 28.93 -31.54 -9.03
CA GLU A 131 29.60 -32.86 -9.05
C GLU A 131 28.80 -33.73 -10.00
N ASP A 132 29.25 -33.74 -11.26
CA ASP A 132 29.30 -34.90 -12.16
C ASP A 132 29.52 -34.42 -13.61
N PHE A 133 30.78 -34.20 -13.95
CA PHE A 133 31.35 -34.54 -15.26
C PHE A 133 32.86 -34.79 -15.11
#